data_49dc29a3065cbc3e85dc869db2ed086f
#
_entry.id   49dc29a3065cbc3e85dc869db2ed086f
#
_cell.length_a   1.000
_cell.length_b   1.000
_cell.length_c   1.000
_cell.angle_alpha   90.00
_cell.angle_beta   90.00
_cell.angle_gamma   90.00
#
_symmetry.space_group_name_H-M   'P 1'
#
loop_
_entity.id
_entity.type
_entity.pdbx_description
1 polymer ?
#
loop_
_entity_poly.entity_id
_entity_poly.type
_entity_poly.pdbx_seq_one_letter_code
_entity_poly.pdbx_strand_id
1 'polypeptide(L)'
;MSSQEYWKQREAEQLKHNIREEQVYQQHIDTIYQNMLDQIQKEIESFYAKYAAKEGISMAEAKKRAAKLDIDAYARKAKKYVKDKDFSDKANEEMRLYNLTMKVNRLELLKANIGLEMVSGFDALQQFLDQVLTHRTLAEFKRQAGILGKTVLNNREAVHAIVNASFHNATFSDRIWLYQDLLKKDLEKILSTGLIQGKNPRVLASDLQKRFGVSRHNAERLMVTELARVQIEAQKHSYERNGYQAYEFIALGSACPICKAKDGKHFQVKKMVSAENAPPMHPHCRCSTAAYEDSEEYEAWLDYLNKGGSTEEWNQLKKKGKPVAKTSESGKISYNEAKRIKEAEDYARGLGIGTVSFKGADIATANAMNRALANALNYCPKLANKIKFFGTTQEKNKLFKADLAKYYDKSLRAKYPRQSDTWYAQQSKRAASITVGKVSPRNWAEAYNGK
;
A
#
# COMPACT_ATOMS: atom_id res chain seq x y z
N MET A 1 -34.52 2.55 4.84
CA MET A 1 -33.26 3.27 4.39
C MET A 1 -33.30 3.27 2.89
N SER A 2 -33.10 4.42 2.25
CA SER A 2 -33.04 4.47 0.79
C SER A 2 -31.77 3.78 0.27
N SER A 3 -31.78 3.33 -1.01
CA SER A 3 -30.59 2.75 -1.67
C SER A 3 -29.37 3.66 -1.53
N GLN A 4 -29.56 4.96 -1.77
CA GLN A 4 -28.52 5.97 -1.66
C GLN A 4 -27.93 6.08 -0.23
N GLU A 5 -28.77 6.06 0.81
CA GLU A 5 -28.30 6.12 2.20
C GLU A 5 -27.49 4.88 2.57
N TYR A 6 -27.96 3.69 2.16
CA TYR A 6 -27.25 2.44 2.38
C TYR A 6 -25.85 2.47 1.78
N TRP A 7 -25.74 2.85 0.50
CA TRP A 7 -24.46 2.90 -0.19
C TRP A 7 -23.54 3.99 0.35
N LYS A 8 -24.09 5.19 0.68
CA LYS A 8 -23.29 6.27 1.29
C LYS A 8 -22.65 5.84 2.60
N GLN A 9 -23.40 5.19 3.47
CA GLN A 9 -22.86 4.69 4.75
C GLN A 9 -21.76 3.67 4.51
N ARG A 10 -22.00 2.70 3.64
CA ARG A 10 -21.05 1.63 3.32
C ARG A 10 -19.77 2.13 2.69
N GLU A 11 -19.88 3.01 1.73
CA GLU A 11 -18.70 3.61 1.05
C GLU A 11 -17.97 4.60 1.98
N ALA A 12 -18.65 5.27 2.89
CA ALA A 12 -18.00 6.12 3.89
C ALA A 12 -17.17 5.30 4.90
N GLU A 13 -17.61 4.10 5.28
CA GLU A 13 -16.81 3.19 6.12
C GLU A 13 -15.58 2.68 5.36
N GLN A 14 -15.75 2.30 4.09
CA GLN A 14 -14.62 1.92 3.23
C GLN A 14 -13.63 3.06 3.06
N LEU A 15 -14.11 4.29 2.90
CA LEU A 15 -13.25 5.48 2.81
C LEU A 15 -12.40 5.67 4.08
N LYS A 16 -12.95 5.47 5.27
CA LYS A 16 -12.18 5.54 6.52
C LYS A 16 -11.06 4.49 6.56
N HIS A 17 -11.35 3.28 6.08
CA HIS A 17 -10.34 2.23 5.96
C HIS A 17 -9.24 2.63 4.97
N ASN A 18 -9.62 3.08 3.79
CA ASN A 18 -8.69 3.52 2.74
C ASN A 18 -7.76 4.65 3.21
N ILE A 19 -8.31 5.65 3.94
CA ILE A 19 -7.50 6.77 4.48
C ILE A 19 -6.43 6.28 5.46
N ARG A 20 -6.73 5.30 6.31
CA ARG A 20 -5.73 4.72 7.23
C ARG A 20 -4.60 4.01 6.49
N GLU A 21 -4.93 3.23 5.45
CA GLU A 21 -3.91 2.59 4.61
C GLU A 21 -3.05 3.64 3.90
N GLU A 22 -3.67 4.68 3.32
CA GLU A 22 -2.98 5.75 2.61
C GLU A 22 -2.01 6.51 3.52
N GLN A 23 -2.32 6.70 4.79
CA GLN A 23 -1.38 7.28 5.77
C GLN A 23 -0.12 6.44 5.94
N VAL A 24 -0.25 5.11 5.98
CA VAL A 24 0.91 4.20 6.02
C VAL A 24 1.71 4.27 4.73
N TYR A 25 1.03 4.33 3.59
CA TYR A 25 1.69 4.45 2.28
C TYR A 25 2.43 5.78 2.13
N GLN A 26 1.87 6.88 2.65
CA GLN A 26 2.56 8.19 2.68
C GLN A 26 3.85 8.14 3.49
N GLN A 27 3.85 7.50 4.67
CA GLN A 27 5.07 7.32 5.47
C GLN A 27 6.14 6.52 4.73
N HIS A 28 5.74 5.53 3.93
CA HIS A 28 6.67 4.77 3.11
C HIS A 28 7.27 5.61 1.97
N ILE A 29 6.46 6.42 1.30
CA ILE A 29 6.94 7.40 0.31
C ILE A 29 7.91 8.39 0.96
N ASP A 30 7.60 8.91 2.14
CA ASP A 30 8.49 9.77 2.91
C ASP A 30 9.86 9.12 3.14
N THR A 31 9.87 7.84 3.53
CA THR A 31 11.09 7.08 3.76
C THR A 31 11.92 6.93 2.48
N ILE A 32 11.29 6.63 1.34
CA ILE A 32 11.99 6.54 0.05
C ILE A 32 12.64 7.88 -0.31
N TYR A 33 11.91 8.99 -0.18
CA TYR A 33 12.42 10.33 -0.50
C TYR A 33 13.52 10.77 0.47
N GLN A 34 13.38 10.46 1.76
CA GLN A 34 14.42 10.77 2.76
C GLN A 34 15.71 9.99 2.47
N ASN A 35 15.60 8.70 2.17
CA ASN A 35 16.75 7.86 1.83
C ASN A 35 17.49 8.39 0.58
N MET A 36 16.75 8.78 -0.46
CA MET A 36 17.36 9.42 -1.65
C MET A 36 18.09 10.71 -1.28
N LEU A 37 17.46 11.57 -0.49
CA LEU A 37 18.06 12.85 -0.07
C LEU A 37 19.34 12.63 0.74
N ASP A 38 19.32 11.68 1.67
CA ASP A 38 20.48 11.34 2.51
C ASP A 38 21.65 10.79 1.67
N GLN A 39 21.37 9.94 0.68
CA GLN A 39 22.42 9.44 -0.22
C GLN A 39 23.00 10.56 -1.09
N ILE A 40 22.16 11.42 -1.65
CA ILE A 40 22.61 12.58 -2.43
C ILE A 40 23.45 13.53 -1.58
N GLN A 41 23.09 13.77 -0.33
CA GLN A 41 23.88 14.59 0.59
C GLN A 41 25.25 13.96 0.86
N LYS A 42 25.33 12.64 1.05
CA LYS A 42 26.60 11.90 1.20
C LYS A 42 27.48 12.03 -0.04
N GLU A 43 26.93 11.93 -1.25
CA GLU A 43 27.68 12.12 -2.49
C GLU A 43 28.27 13.54 -2.59
N ILE A 44 27.48 14.57 -2.22
CA ILE A 44 27.94 15.97 -2.18
C ILE A 44 29.04 16.14 -1.14
N GLU A 45 28.88 15.59 0.06
CA GLU A 45 29.91 15.66 1.12
C GLU A 45 31.19 14.92 0.73
N SER A 46 31.08 13.74 0.11
CA SER A 46 32.21 12.99 -0.44
C SER A 46 32.96 13.78 -1.50
N PHE A 47 32.22 14.48 -2.37
CA PHE A 47 32.82 15.38 -3.36
C PHE A 47 33.67 16.47 -2.70
N TYR A 48 33.14 17.16 -1.67
CA TYR A 48 33.90 18.18 -0.94
C TYR A 48 35.06 17.61 -0.14
N ALA A 49 34.92 16.41 0.45
CA ALA A 49 35.99 15.74 1.18
C ALA A 49 37.19 15.41 0.27
N LYS A 50 36.92 14.85 -0.91
CA LYS A 50 37.96 14.56 -1.91
C LYS A 50 38.64 15.82 -2.41
N TYR A 51 37.92 16.94 -2.50
CA TYR A 51 38.50 18.23 -2.84
C TYR A 51 39.42 18.75 -1.72
N ALA A 52 38.93 18.72 -0.47
CA ALA A 52 39.72 19.16 0.70
C ALA A 52 41.01 18.38 0.88
N ALA A 53 40.94 17.03 0.76
CA ALA A 53 42.11 16.15 0.88
C ALA A 53 43.16 16.42 -0.20
N LYS A 54 42.72 16.66 -1.43
CA LYS A 54 43.67 16.94 -2.56
C LYS A 54 44.39 18.29 -2.42
N GLU A 55 43.70 19.29 -1.86
CA GLU A 55 44.29 20.64 -1.70
C GLU A 55 44.99 20.81 -0.33
N GLY A 56 45.00 19.79 0.52
CA GLY A 56 45.58 19.85 1.87
C GLY A 56 44.94 20.89 2.77
N ILE A 57 43.67 21.20 2.54
CA ILE A 57 42.89 22.23 3.31
C ILE A 57 41.78 21.56 4.09
N SER A 58 41.28 22.26 5.12
CA SER A 58 40.12 21.76 5.87
C SER A 58 38.87 21.73 4.99
N MET A 59 37.91 20.85 5.33
CA MET A 59 36.61 20.79 4.68
C MET A 59 35.87 22.15 4.73
N ALA A 60 35.98 22.86 5.85
CA ALA A 60 35.38 24.19 6.01
C ALA A 60 36.01 25.22 5.06
N GLU A 61 37.31 25.17 4.87
CA GLU A 61 38.04 26.03 3.95
C GLU A 61 37.76 25.65 2.50
N ALA A 62 37.67 24.35 2.16
CA ALA A 62 37.26 23.86 0.84
C ALA A 62 35.88 24.40 0.46
N LYS A 63 34.91 24.29 1.39
CA LYS A 63 33.55 24.84 1.23
C LYS A 63 33.56 26.36 1.06
N LYS A 64 34.41 27.09 1.81
CA LYS A 64 34.54 28.55 1.74
C LYS A 64 35.20 28.99 0.42
N ARG A 65 36.24 28.29 -0.03
CA ARG A 65 36.92 28.57 -1.32
C ARG A 65 36.03 28.29 -2.51
N ALA A 66 35.31 27.14 -2.51
CA ALA A 66 34.29 26.85 -3.52
C ALA A 66 33.20 27.93 -3.58
N ALA A 67 32.91 28.60 -2.42
CA ALA A 67 31.96 29.67 -2.33
C ALA A 67 32.39 31.01 -2.98
N LYS A 68 33.64 31.20 -3.27
CA LYS A 68 34.19 32.47 -3.80
C LYS A 68 34.49 32.44 -5.31
N LEU A 69 34.27 31.33 -5.99
CA LEU A 69 34.64 31.15 -7.40
C LEU A 69 33.53 31.66 -8.36
N ASP A 70 33.79 32.81 -8.98
CA ASP A 70 33.13 33.24 -10.21
C ASP A 70 33.80 32.53 -11.40
N ILE A 71 33.20 31.46 -11.92
CA ILE A 71 33.81 30.60 -12.96
C ILE A 71 34.01 31.32 -14.28
N ASP A 72 33.13 32.24 -14.65
CA ASP A 72 33.30 32.96 -15.92
C ASP A 72 34.44 33.98 -15.83
N ALA A 73 34.55 34.68 -14.69
CA ALA A 73 35.68 35.54 -14.39
C ALA A 73 36.99 34.74 -14.33
N TYR A 74 36.92 33.56 -13.71
CA TYR A 74 38.03 32.64 -13.57
C TYR A 74 38.49 32.07 -14.93
N ALA A 75 37.56 31.63 -15.78
CA ALA A 75 37.87 31.13 -17.13
C ALA A 75 38.53 32.22 -17.99
N ARG A 76 38.10 33.46 -17.90
CA ARG A 76 38.74 34.62 -18.57
C ARG A 76 40.15 34.85 -18.05
N LYS A 77 40.35 34.78 -16.73
CA LYS A 77 41.64 34.98 -16.08
C LYS A 77 42.63 33.86 -16.40
N ALA A 78 42.17 32.60 -16.37
CA ALA A 78 42.99 31.46 -16.74
C ALA A 78 43.43 31.50 -18.21
N LYS A 79 42.53 31.86 -19.14
CA LYS A 79 42.90 32.09 -20.55
C LYS A 79 43.96 33.17 -20.71
N LYS A 80 43.90 34.23 -19.88
CA LYS A 80 44.90 35.29 -19.88
C LYS A 80 46.26 34.74 -19.42
N TYR A 81 46.35 34.02 -18.30
CA TYR A 81 47.59 33.42 -17.81
C TYR A 81 48.24 32.48 -18.81
N VAL A 82 47.45 31.64 -19.50
CA VAL A 82 47.96 30.76 -20.55
C VAL A 82 48.48 31.55 -21.74
N LYS A 83 47.79 32.61 -22.16
CA LYS A 83 48.18 33.47 -23.27
C LYS A 83 49.46 34.25 -22.97
N ASP A 84 49.55 34.78 -21.75
CA ASP A 84 50.66 35.63 -21.31
C ASP A 84 51.85 34.80 -20.80
N LYS A 85 51.76 33.45 -20.79
CA LYS A 85 52.77 32.50 -20.26
C LYS A 85 53.23 32.87 -18.84
N ASP A 86 52.29 33.31 -18.00
CA ASP A 86 52.54 33.62 -16.58
C ASP A 86 52.64 32.33 -15.75
N PHE A 87 53.85 32.01 -15.28
CA PHE A 87 54.16 30.84 -14.47
C PHE A 87 54.46 31.23 -12.99
N SER A 88 54.05 32.38 -12.54
CA SER A 88 54.18 32.77 -11.14
C SER A 88 53.43 31.78 -10.23
N ASP A 89 53.90 31.69 -8.95
CA ASP A 89 53.28 30.80 -7.98
C ASP A 89 51.78 31.11 -7.81
N LYS A 90 51.41 32.38 -7.89
CA LYS A 90 50.02 32.82 -7.85
C LYS A 90 49.22 32.37 -9.07
N ALA A 91 49.81 32.49 -10.27
CA ALA A 91 49.17 32.02 -11.48
C ALA A 91 49.03 30.49 -11.47
N ASN A 92 50.04 29.78 -10.98
CA ASN A 92 50.01 28.32 -10.85
C ASN A 92 48.98 27.86 -9.80
N GLU A 93 48.83 28.54 -8.67
CA GLU A 93 47.82 28.25 -7.65
C GLU A 93 46.41 28.50 -8.18
N GLU A 94 46.18 29.63 -8.87
CA GLU A 94 44.90 29.92 -9.50
C GLU A 94 44.61 28.93 -10.65
N MET A 95 45.58 28.51 -11.45
CA MET A 95 45.41 27.49 -12.50
C MET A 95 45.13 26.09 -11.92
N ARG A 96 45.74 25.73 -10.77
CA ARG A 96 45.39 24.49 -10.05
C ARG A 96 43.95 24.51 -9.62
N LEU A 97 43.51 25.63 -9.04
CA LEU A 97 42.13 25.83 -8.64
C LEU A 97 41.18 25.75 -9.84
N TYR A 98 41.56 26.39 -10.97
CA TYR A 98 40.85 26.30 -12.24
C TYR A 98 40.77 24.85 -12.76
N ASN A 99 41.90 24.14 -12.81
CA ASN A 99 41.95 22.75 -13.25
C ASN A 99 41.19 21.79 -12.37
N LEU A 100 41.05 22.10 -11.10
CA LEU A 100 40.21 21.34 -10.16
C LEU A 100 38.71 21.61 -10.34
N THR A 101 38.38 22.88 -10.61
CA THR A 101 37.01 23.32 -10.87
C THR A 101 36.56 22.96 -12.28
N MET A 102 37.50 23.03 -13.26
CA MET A 102 37.27 22.77 -14.68
C MET A 102 37.57 21.33 -15.10
N LYS A 103 37.92 20.42 -14.22
CA LYS A 103 37.76 19.00 -14.53
C LYS A 103 36.27 18.70 -14.57
N VAL A 104 35.68 19.11 -15.70
CA VAL A 104 34.30 18.85 -16.15
C VAL A 104 33.85 17.43 -15.78
N ASN A 105 34.78 16.46 -15.78
CA ASN A 105 34.54 15.09 -15.36
C ASN A 105 34.11 14.91 -13.91
N ARG A 106 34.39 15.82 -12.96
CA ARG A 106 34.05 15.60 -11.55
C ARG A 106 32.65 16.07 -11.19
N LEU A 107 32.28 17.26 -11.69
CA LEU A 107 30.87 17.71 -11.51
C LEU A 107 29.92 16.81 -12.30
N GLU A 108 30.30 16.41 -13.49
CA GLU A 108 29.52 15.47 -14.29
C GLU A 108 29.49 14.08 -13.64
N LEU A 109 30.58 13.62 -13.03
CA LEU A 109 30.59 12.38 -12.26
C LEU A 109 29.68 12.49 -11.02
N LEU A 110 29.71 13.61 -10.29
CA LEU A 110 28.79 13.85 -9.18
C LEU A 110 27.35 13.85 -9.65
N LYS A 111 27.03 14.53 -10.75
CA LYS A 111 25.70 14.53 -11.35
C LYS A 111 25.27 13.12 -11.78
N ALA A 112 26.19 12.35 -12.35
CA ALA A 112 25.93 10.96 -12.74
C ALA A 112 25.63 10.07 -11.51
N ASN A 113 26.42 10.18 -10.44
CA ASN A 113 26.17 9.46 -9.19
C ASN A 113 24.82 9.83 -8.57
N ILE A 114 24.52 11.12 -8.48
CA ILE A 114 23.22 11.60 -8.01
C ILE A 114 22.08 11.07 -8.91
N GLY A 115 22.32 11.05 -10.24
CA GLY A 115 21.36 10.46 -11.17
C GLY A 115 21.08 8.98 -10.90
N LEU A 116 22.10 8.19 -10.56
CA LEU A 116 21.94 6.77 -10.19
C LEU A 116 21.14 6.60 -8.89
N GLU A 117 21.43 7.39 -7.85
CA GLU A 117 20.66 7.37 -6.60
C GLU A 117 19.19 7.75 -6.84
N MET A 118 18.94 8.72 -7.72
CA MET A 118 17.58 9.08 -8.12
C MET A 118 16.87 7.94 -8.86
N VAL A 119 17.53 7.30 -9.82
CA VAL A 119 16.96 6.15 -10.55
C VAL A 119 16.61 5.05 -9.57
N SER A 120 17.49 4.70 -8.65
CA SER A 120 17.24 3.68 -7.62
C SER A 120 16.04 4.03 -6.74
N GLY A 121 15.96 5.27 -6.27
CA GLY A 121 14.85 5.72 -5.42
C GLY A 121 13.50 5.79 -6.15
N PHE A 122 13.49 6.23 -7.40
CA PHE A 122 12.26 6.28 -8.21
C PHE A 122 11.81 4.90 -8.71
N ASP A 123 12.75 3.96 -8.92
CA ASP A 123 12.42 2.55 -9.15
C ASP A 123 11.76 1.93 -7.92
N ALA A 124 12.32 2.15 -6.72
CA ALA A 124 11.69 1.72 -5.47
C ALA A 124 10.29 2.33 -5.28
N LEU A 125 10.10 3.61 -5.63
CA LEU A 125 8.79 4.26 -5.62
C LEU A 125 7.81 3.62 -6.60
N GLN A 126 8.25 3.33 -7.82
CA GLN A 126 7.42 2.66 -8.83
C GLN A 126 7.00 1.27 -8.37
N GLN A 127 7.93 0.46 -7.87
CA GLN A 127 7.65 -0.88 -7.35
C GLN A 127 6.67 -0.83 -6.17
N PHE A 128 6.86 0.12 -5.28
CA PHE A 128 5.94 0.33 -4.16
C PHE A 128 4.54 0.72 -4.63
N LEU A 129 4.41 1.66 -5.56
CA LEU A 129 3.10 2.03 -6.11
C LEU A 129 2.43 0.86 -6.84
N ASP A 130 3.17 0.08 -7.63
CA ASP A 130 2.64 -1.12 -8.28
C ASP A 130 2.06 -2.10 -7.26
N GLN A 131 2.78 -2.35 -6.17
CA GLN A 131 2.32 -3.23 -5.10
C GLN A 131 1.04 -2.73 -4.43
N VAL A 132 0.98 -1.46 -4.05
CA VAL A 132 -0.20 -0.92 -3.35
C VAL A 132 -1.42 -0.78 -4.26
N LEU A 133 -1.22 -0.47 -5.55
CA LEU A 133 -2.29 -0.43 -6.55
C LEU A 133 -2.83 -1.84 -6.82
N THR A 134 -1.95 -2.81 -6.96
CA THR A 134 -2.32 -4.24 -7.09
C THR A 134 -3.10 -4.71 -5.87
N HIS A 135 -2.60 -4.41 -4.67
CA HIS A 135 -3.28 -4.76 -3.42
C HIS A 135 -4.68 -4.14 -3.33
N ARG A 136 -4.82 -2.84 -3.61
CA ARG A 136 -6.11 -2.13 -3.60
C ARG A 136 -7.08 -2.74 -4.61
N THR A 137 -6.63 -3.08 -5.82
CA THR A 137 -7.45 -3.70 -6.86
C THR A 137 -7.99 -5.05 -6.40
N LEU A 138 -7.12 -5.91 -5.86
CA LEU A 138 -7.52 -7.22 -5.32
C LEU A 138 -8.45 -7.12 -4.12
N ALA A 139 -8.17 -6.19 -3.20
CA ALA A 139 -9.03 -5.95 -2.04
C ALA A 139 -10.43 -5.49 -2.45
N GLU A 140 -10.52 -4.61 -3.46
CA GLU A 140 -11.80 -4.14 -3.99
C GLU A 140 -12.56 -5.27 -4.71
N PHE A 141 -11.91 -6.08 -5.53
CA PHE A 141 -12.55 -7.27 -6.11
C PHE A 141 -13.12 -8.19 -5.04
N LYS A 142 -12.36 -8.44 -3.98
CA LYS A 142 -12.83 -9.25 -2.85
C LYS A 142 -13.99 -8.60 -2.11
N ARG A 143 -13.96 -7.30 -1.92
CA ARG A 143 -15.04 -6.53 -1.30
C ARG A 143 -16.32 -6.61 -2.13
N GLN A 144 -16.21 -6.38 -3.44
CA GLN A 144 -17.32 -6.47 -4.37
C GLN A 144 -17.89 -7.90 -4.45
N ALA A 145 -17.04 -8.94 -4.36
CA ALA A 145 -17.50 -10.34 -4.24
C ALA A 145 -18.39 -10.56 -3.04
N GLY A 146 -18.02 -10.02 -1.91
CA GLY A 146 -18.82 -10.12 -0.70
C GLY A 146 -20.16 -9.38 -0.78
N ILE A 147 -20.29 -8.42 -1.71
CA ILE A 147 -21.50 -7.63 -1.92
C ILE A 147 -22.36 -8.23 -3.04
N LEU A 148 -21.80 -8.41 -4.22
CA LEU A 148 -22.53 -8.76 -5.45
C LEU A 148 -22.54 -10.27 -5.73
N GLY A 149 -21.71 -11.05 -5.06
CA GLY A 149 -21.70 -12.53 -5.11
C GLY A 149 -20.79 -13.15 -6.17
N LYS A 150 -20.45 -12.46 -7.26
CA LYS A 150 -19.54 -12.95 -8.31
C LYS A 150 -18.38 -11.99 -8.52
N THR A 151 -17.14 -12.47 -8.49
CA THR A 151 -15.97 -11.66 -8.86
C THR A 151 -14.98 -12.43 -9.72
N VAL A 152 -14.06 -11.67 -10.29
CA VAL A 152 -12.83 -12.17 -10.92
C VAL A 152 -11.77 -12.36 -9.84
N LEU A 153 -11.91 -13.39 -9.00
CA LEU A 153 -10.84 -13.75 -8.08
C LEU A 153 -9.66 -14.33 -8.86
N ASN A 154 -8.44 -13.80 -8.59
CA ASN A 154 -7.16 -14.29 -9.13
C ASN A 154 -6.92 -14.13 -10.64
N ASN A 155 -7.62 -13.23 -11.34
CA ASN A 155 -7.22 -12.87 -12.68
C ASN A 155 -6.07 -11.85 -12.65
N ARG A 156 -4.83 -12.35 -12.63
CA ARG A 156 -3.61 -11.50 -12.62
C ARG A 156 -3.55 -10.58 -13.84
N GLU A 157 -4.02 -11.03 -14.99
CA GLU A 157 -4.05 -10.24 -16.23
C GLU A 157 -4.98 -9.03 -16.10
N ALA A 158 -6.19 -9.23 -15.57
CA ALA A 158 -7.12 -8.12 -15.33
C ALA A 158 -6.58 -7.11 -14.31
N VAL A 159 -5.97 -7.60 -13.22
CA VAL A 159 -5.35 -6.72 -12.21
C VAL A 159 -4.20 -5.92 -12.83
N HIS A 160 -3.32 -6.58 -13.58
CA HIS A 160 -2.22 -5.93 -14.29
C HIS A 160 -2.73 -4.89 -15.31
N ALA A 161 -3.76 -5.23 -16.08
CA ALA A 161 -4.37 -4.30 -17.03
C ALA A 161 -4.98 -3.08 -16.34
N ILE A 162 -5.65 -3.25 -15.19
CA ILE A 162 -6.22 -2.14 -14.41
C ILE A 162 -5.10 -1.26 -13.85
N VAL A 163 -4.07 -1.84 -13.23
CA VAL A 163 -2.97 -1.08 -12.60
C VAL A 163 -2.22 -0.26 -13.64
N ASN A 164 -1.91 -0.85 -14.79
CA ASN A 164 -1.13 -0.23 -15.85
C ASN A 164 -1.97 0.52 -16.91
N ALA A 165 -3.27 0.68 -16.68
CA ALA A 165 -4.12 1.45 -17.58
C ALA A 165 -3.70 2.93 -17.63
N SER A 166 -3.75 3.51 -18.82
CA SER A 166 -3.52 4.94 -19.01
C SER A 166 -4.68 5.74 -18.44
N PHE A 167 -4.38 6.80 -17.70
CA PHE A 167 -5.32 7.77 -17.17
C PHE A 167 -4.84 9.18 -17.55
N HIS A 168 -5.65 9.95 -18.26
CA HIS A 168 -5.20 11.22 -18.87
C HIS A 168 -3.90 11.07 -19.68
N ASN A 169 -3.88 10.11 -20.59
CA ASN A 169 -2.80 9.84 -21.55
C ASN A 169 -1.44 9.43 -20.95
N ALA A 170 -1.41 9.01 -19.70
CA ALA A 170 -0.18 8.50 -19.06
C ALA A 170 -0.51 7.44 -18.01
N THR A 171 0.37 6.45 -17.86
CA THR A 171 0.31 5.49 -16.76
C THR A 171 0.85 6.11 -15.47
N PHE A 172 0.65 5.45 -14.32
CA PHE A 172 1.27 5.89 -13.07
C PHE A 172 2.80 5.86 -13.16
N SER A 173 3.36 4.88 -13.87
CA SER A 173 4.79 4.75 -14.11
C SER A 173 5.34 5.91 -14.92
N ASP A 174 4.69 6.29 -16.02
CA ASP A 174 5.09 7.44 -16.85
C ASP A 174 5.18 8.72 -16.02
N ARG A 175 4.24 8.91 -15.08
CA ARG A 175 4.23 10.07 -14.18
C ARG A 175 5.35 10.05 -13.16
N ILE A 176 5.69 8.87 -12.62
CA ILE A 176 6.82 8.70 -11.69
C ILE A 176 8.11 9.11 -12.39
N TRP A 177 8.35 8.60 -13.60
CA TRP A 177 9.56 8.93 -14.36
C TRP A 177 9.59 10.39 -14.81
N LEU A 178 8.45 10.97 -15.13
CA LEU A 178 8.35 12.42 -15.36
C LEU A 178 8.74 13.23 -14.12
N TYR A 179 8.32 12.83 -12.93
CA TYR A 179 8.72 13.49 -11.68
C TYR A 179 10.22 13.33 -11.40
N GLN A 180 10.79 12.19 -11.73
CA GLN A 180 12.23 11.95 -11.68
C GLN A 180 12.98 12.93 -12.61
N ASP A 181 12.56 13.06 -13.86
CA ASP A 181 13.17 13.97 -14.82
C ASP A 181 13.08 15.44 -14.37
N LEU A 182 11.95 15.86 -13.85
CA LEU A 182 11.76 17.21 -13.33
C LEU A 182 12.67 17.48 -12.13
N LEU A 183 12.70 16.56 -11.17
CA LEU A 183 13.57 16.68 -10.00
C LEU A 183 15.05 16.68 -10.40
N LYS A 184 15.46 15.81 -11.34
CA LYS A 184 16.82 15.75 -11.87
C LYS A 184 17.24 17.09 -12.48
N LYS A 185 16.42 17.69 -13.35
CA LYS A 185 16.68 19.01 -13.92
C LYS A 185 16.83 20.10 -12.86
N ASP A 186 15.96 20.09 -11.84
CA ASP A 186 16.05 21.02 -10.72
C ASP A 186 17.36 20.82 -9.93
N LEU A 187 17.75 19.56 -9.65
CA LEU A 187 18.99 19.23 -8.95
C LEU A 187 20.21 19.64 -9.76
N GLU A 188 20.25 19.37 -11.07
CA GLU A 188 21.33 19.78 -11.95
C GLU A 188 21.51 21.30 -11.95
N LYS A 189 20.41 22.05 -11.96
CA LYS A 189 20.43 23.52 -11.87
C LYS A 189 20.95 24.00 -10.52
N ILE A 190 20.45 23.42 -9.42
CA ILE A 190 20.87 23.77 -8.05
C ILE A 190 22.36 23.46 -7.87
N LEU A 191 22.82 22.29 -8.30
CA LEU A 191 24.22 21.88 -8.18
C LEU A 191 25.14 22.73 -9.05
N SER A 192 24.76 22.93 -10.33
CA SER A 192 25.56 23.77 -11.24
C SER A 192 25.67 25.21 -10.72
N THR A 193 24.55 25.80 -10.31
CA THR A 193 24.54 27.18 -9.78
C THR A 193 25.16 27.26 -8.39
N GLY A 194 24.81 26.34 -7.51
CA GLY A 194 25.24 26.35 -6.10
C GLY A 194 26.73 26.03 -5.92
N LEU A 195 27.24 25.02 -6.61
CA LEU A 195 28.64 24.61 -6.55
C LEU A 195 29.54 25.60 -7.31
N ILE A 196 29.06 26.09 -8.46
CA ILE A 196 29.79 27.04 -9.31
C ILE A 196 29.82 28.43 -8.65
N GLN A 197 28.71 28.91 -8.12
CA GLN A 197 28.62 30.21 -7.42
C GLN A 197 29.07 30.15 -5.96
N GLY A 198 29.45 28.97 -5.49
CA GLY A 198 29.92 28.77 -4.12
C GLY A 198 28.86 29.07 -3.07
N LYS A 199 27.63 28.74 -3.32
CA LYS A 199 26.57 28.88 -2.30
C LYS A 199 26.93 28.11 -1.03
N ASN A 200 26.56 28.68 0.11
CA ASN A 200 26.72 27.99 1.38
C ASN A 200 26.04 26.59 1.32
N PRO A 201 26.75 25.51 1.71
CA PRO A 201 26.20 24.15 1.67
C PRO A 201 24.85 23.99 2.43
N ARG A 202 24.64 24.76 3.49
CA ARG A 202 23.35 24.78 4.21
C ARG A 202 22.22 25.34 3.36
N VAL A 203 22.49 26.38 2.55
CA VAL A 203 21.52 26.94 1.60
C VAL A 203 21.24 25.91 0.49
N LEU A 204 22.28 25.27 -0.01
CA LEU A 204 22.16 24.20 -1.00
C LEU A 204 21.29 23.04 -0.46
N ALA A 205 21.59 22.58 0.75
CA ALA A 205 20.81 21.54 1.42
C ALA A 205 19.34 21.95 1.60
N SER A 206 19.07 23.20 2.00
CA SER A 206 17.71 23.73 2.12
C SER A 206 16.97 23.78 0.77
N ASP A 207 17.67 24.20 -0.29
CA ASP A 207 17.08 24.23 -1.64
C ASP A 207 16.77 22.82 -2.15
N LEU A 208 17.66 21.84 -1.89
CA LEU A 208 17.42 20.42 -2.18
C LEU A 208 16.20 19.92 -1.41
N GLN A 209 16.11 20.11 -0.10
CA GLN A 209 14.98 19.67 0.71
C GLN A 209 13.65 20.21 0.19
N LYS A 210 13.59 21.49 -0.23
CA LYS A 210 12.38 22.07 -0.81
C LYS A 210 11.95 21.36 -2.09
N ARG A 211 12.88 21.06 -3.00
CA ARG A 211 12.57 20.37 -4.26
C ARG A 211 12.14 18.93 -4.04
N PHE A 212 12.80 18.23 -3.12
CA PHE A 212 12.37 16.91 -2.69
C PHE A 212 10.98 16.92 -2.08
N GLY A 213 10.67 17.91 -1.24
CA GLY A 213 9.34 18.10 -0.66
C GLY A 213 8.24 18.27 -1.71
N VAL A 214 8.48 19.06 -2.76
CA VAL A 214 7.53 19.21 -3.88
C VAL A 214 7.35 17.90 -4.65
N SER A 215 8.43 17.19 -4.97
CA SER A 215 8.39 15.91 -5.69
C SER A 215 7.67 14.83 -4.87
N ARG A 216 7.96 14.74 -3.58
CA ARG A 216 7.28 13.86 -2.62
C ARG A 216 5.77 14.11 -2.60
N HIS A 217 5.37 15.36 -2.44
CA HIS A 217 3.94 15.73 -2.44
C HIS A 217 3.23 15.35 -3.75
N ASN A 218 3.92 15.48 -4.89
CA ASN A 218 3.40 15.03 -6.18
C ASN A 218 3.23 13.51 -6.23
N ALA A 219 4.17 12.74 -5.66
CA ALA A 219 4.08 11.28 -5.58
C ALA A 219 2.92 10.83 -4.67
N GLU A 220 2.73 11.48 -3.51
CA GLU A 220 1.59 11.24 -2.61
C GLU A 220 0.25 11.51 -3.30
N ARG A 221 0.17 12.65 -4.00
CA ARG A 221 -1.02 13.02 -4.76
C ARG A 221 -1.33 12.02 -5.88
N LEU A 222 -0.29 11.56 -6.58
CA LEU A 222 -0.42 10.52 -7.59
C LEU A 222 -0.95 9.23 -6.99
N MET A 223 -0.34 8.75 -5.89
CA MET A 223 -0.75 7.54 -5.19
C MET A 223 -2.24 7.57 -4.82
N VAL A 224 -2.70 8.61 -4.12
CA VAL A 224 -4.11 8.72 -3.70
C VAL A 224 -5.06 8.72 -4.91
N THR A 225 -4.68 9.41 -5.99
CA THR A 225 -5.51 9.49 -7.19
C THR A 225 -5.58 8.15 -7.93
N GLU A 226 -4.46 7.46 -8.07
CA GLU A 226 -4.39 6.15 -8.73
C GLU A 226 -5.06 5.05 -7.90
N LEU A 227 -4.95 5.08 -6.55
CA LEU A 227 -5.69 4.17 -5.67
C LEU A 227 -7.21 4.31 -5.85
N ALA A 228 -7.71 5.54 -5.97
CA ALA A 228 -9.12 5.78 -6.30
C ALA A 228 -9.47 5.24 -7.69
N ARG A 229 -8.62 5.46 -8.69
CA ARG A 229 -8.84 4.98 -10.07
C ARG A 229 -8.95 3.47 -10.13
N VAL A 230 -7.97 2.74 -9.57
CA VAL A 230 -7.96 1.27 -9.63
C VAL A 230 -9.14 0.66 -8.86
N GLN A 231 -9.56 1.29 -7.77
CA GLN A 231 -10.75 0.90 -7.03
C GLN A 231 -12.00 0.99 -7.90
N ILE A 232 -12.18 2.10 -8.60
CA ILE A 232 -13.33 2.33 -9.47
C ILE A 232 -13.34 1.38 -10.69
N GLU A 233 -12.18 1.12 -11.28
CA GLU A 233 -12.08 0.13 -12.36
C GLU A 233 -12.40 -1.28 -11.87
N ALA A 234 -11.98 -1.68 -10.67
CA ALA A 234 -12.37 -2.94 -10.07
C ALA A 234 -13.88 -3.03 -9.78
N GLN A 235 -14.51 -1.92 -9.37
CA GLN A 235 -15.98 -1.82 -9.21
C GLN A 235 -16.66 -2.01 -10.56
N LYS A 236 -16.24 -1.30 -11.61
CA LYS A 236 -16.77 -1.43 -12.96
C LYS A 236 -16.75 -2.87 -13.46
N HIS A 237 -15.60 -3.53 -13.39
CA HIS A 237 -15.48 -4.94 -13.76
C HIS A 237 -16.42 -5.85 -12.95
N SER A 238 -16.61 -5.55 -11.67
CA SER A 238 -17.52 -6.30 -10.80
C SER A 238 -18.99 -6.08 -11.19
N TYR A 239 -19.36 -4.86 -11.58
CA TYR A 239 -20.72 -4.55 -12.07
C TYR A 239 -21.01 -5.26 -13.37
N GLU A 240 -20.09 -5.16 -14.36
CA GLU A 240 -20.20 -5.85 -15.66
C GLU A 240 -20.37 -7.37 -15.48
N ARG A 241 -19.55 -7.97 -14.62
CA ARG A 241 -19.60 -9.42 -14.35
C ARG A 241 -20.90 -9.87 -13.69
N ASN A 242 -21.49 -9.04 -12.85
CA ASN A 242 -22.75 -9.33 -12.17
C ASN A 242 -23.98 -8.90 -13.00
N GLY A 243 -23.78 -8.33 -14.20
CA GLY A 243 -24.84 -8.01 -15.16
C GLY A 243 -25.52 -6.65 -14.91
N TYR A 244 -25.00 -5.83 -14.00
CA TYR A 244 -25.54 -4.49 -13.77
C TYR A 244 -25.32 -3.60 -15.00
N GLN A 245 -26.38 -2.92 -15.42
CA GLN A 245 -26.32 -2.00 -16.55
C GLN A 245 -26.08 -0.55 -16.13
N ALA A 246 -26.37 -0.22 -14.88
CA ALA A 246 -26.20 1.11 -14.31
C ALA A 246 -25.44 1.08 -12.97
N TYR A 247 -24.88 2.22 -12.63
CA TYR A 247 -24.28 2.50 -11.32
C TYR A 247 -24.68 3.88 -10.83
N GLU A 248 -24.69 4.06 -9.53
CA GLU A 248 -24.92 5.33 -8.85
C GLU A 248 -23.59 5.96 -8.46
N PHE A 249 -23.45 7.28 -8.69
CA PHE A 249 -22.30 8.05 -8.24
C PHE A 249 -22.49 8.46 -6.78
N ILE A 250 -21.53 8.11 -5.92
CA ILE A 250 -21.56 8.39 -4.49
C ILE A 250 -20.53 9.46 -4.14
N ALA A 251 -20.98 10.66 -3.86
CA ALA A 251 -20.11 11.72 -3.37
C ALA A 251 -19.87 11.54 -1.86
N LEU A 252 -18.62 11.50 -1.43
CA LEU A 252 -18.21 11.21 -0.08
C LEU A 252 -17.47 12.36 0.60
N GLY A 253 -17.64 12.47 1.90
CA GLY A 253 -16.94 13.42 2.76
C GLY A 253 -17.13 14.88 2.33
N SER A 254 -16.03 15.62 2.21
CA SER A 254 -15.97 17.00 1.76
C SER A 254 -15.94 17.11 0.21
N ALA A 255 -16.80 16.36 -0.47
CA ALA A 255 -16.83 16.36 -1.93
C ALA A 255 -16.91 17.78 -2.51
N CYS A 256 -16.12 18.03 -3.56
CA CYS A 256 -16.12 19.31 -4.26
C CYS A 256 -17.46 19.55 -5.03
N PRO A 257 -17.73 20.77 -5.49
CA PRO A 257 -18.97 21.06 -6.22
C PRO A 257 -19.20 20.17 -7.45
N ILE A 258 -18.13 19.80 -8.18
CA ILE A 258 -18.19 18.90 -9.36
C ILE A 258 -18.71 17.52 -8.95
N CYS A 259 -18.17 16.95 -7.86
CA CYS A 259 -18.59 15.65 -7.36
C CYS A 259 -20.00 15.70 -6.75
N LYS A 260 -20.31 16.74 -5.96
CA LYS A 260 -21.66 16.95 -5.39
C LYS A 260 -22.74 17.03 -6.44
N ALA A 261 -22.44 17.67 -7.58
CA ALA A 261 -23.39 17.78 -8.70
C ALA A 261 -23.71 16.43 -9.38
N LYS A 262 -22.91 15.39 -9.11
CA LYS A 262 -23.11 14.02 -9.62
C LYS A 262 -23.66 13.05 -8.57
N ASP A 263 -23.72 13.45 -7.30
CA ASP A 263 -24.19 12.63 -6.19
C ASP A 263 -25.59 12.09 -6.43
N GLY A 264 -25.77 10.80 -6.27
CA GLY A 264 -27.04 10.11 -6.50
C GLY A 264 -27.47 10.00 -7.97
N LYS A 265 -26.65 10.44 -8.93
CA LYS A 265 -26.96 10.27 -10.35
C LYS A 265 -26.58 8.89 -10.82
N HIS A 266 -27.41 8.33 -11.70
CA HIS A 266 -27.20 7.03 -12.31
C HIS A 266 -26.58 7.17 -13.69
N PHE A 267 -25.61 6.30 -13.98
CA PHE A 267 -24.91 6.27 -15.25
C PHE A 267 -24.79 4.82 -15.76
N GLN A 268 -24.66 4.64 -17.07
CA GLN A 268 -24.47 3.33 -17.67
C GLN A 268 -23.07 2.76 -17.38
N VAL A 269 -22.98 1.53 -16.92
CA VAL A 269 -21.70 0.84 -16.65
C VAL A 269 -20.82 0.79 -17.92
N LYS A 270 -21.39 0.48 -19.08
CA LYS A 270 -20.65 0.45 -20.36
C LYS A 270 -20.03 1.77 -20.76
N LYS A 271 -20.52 2.89 -20.24
CA LYS A 271 -20.02 4.25 -20.47
C LYS A 271 -19.26 4.82 -19.28
N MET A 272 -18.90 3.98 -18.33
CA MET A 272 -18.19 4.38 -17.12
C MET A 272 -16.75 4.75 -17.44
N VAL A 273 -16.42 6.03 -17.27
CA VAL A 273 -15.11 6.63 -17.54
C VAL A 273 -14.71 7.53 -16.38
N SER A 274 -13.54 7.25 -15.78
CA SER A 274 -12.96 8.08 -14.74
C SER A 274 -12.70 9.50 -15.26
N ALA A 275 -12.94 10.51 -14.42
CA ALA A 275 -12.89 11.95 -14.70
C ALA A 275 -14.01 12.50 -15.59
N GLU A 276 -14.89 11.66 -16.12
CA GLU A 276 -16.06 12.09 -16.88
C GLU A 276 -17.35 11.91 -16.09
N ASN A 277 -17.70 10.67 -15.81
CA ASN A 277 -18.92 10.29 -15.08
C ASN A 277 -18.66 9.42 -13.86
N ALA A 278 -17.42 8.93 -13.67
CA ALA A 278 -16.99 8.13 -12.53
C ALA A 278 -15.76 8.75 -11.82
N PRO A 279 -15.58 8.50 -10.52
CA PRO A 279 -14.36 8.91 -9.82
C PRO A 279 -13.09 8.20 -10.38
N PRO A 280 -11.88 8.76 -10.15
CA PRO A 280 -11.63 10.09 -9.58
C PRO A 280 -11.93 11.21 -10.58
N MET A 281 -12.67 12.22 -10.14
CA MET A 281 -13.00 13.39 -10.95
C MET A 281 -11.86 14.43 -11.03
N HIS A 282 -10.95 14.37 -10.07
CA HIS A 282 -9.82 15.29 -9.90
C HIS A 282 -8.80 14.64 -8.95
N PRO A 283 -7.56 15.15 -8.86
CA PRO A 283 -6.58 14.69 -7.86
C PRO A 283 -7.17 14.73 -6.44
N HIS A 284 -6.84 13.72 -5.64
CA HIS A 284 -7.39 13.51 -4.29
C HIS A 284 -8.91 13.28 -4.22
N CYS A 285 -9.58 12.94 -5.32
CA CYS A 285 -11.00 12.59 -5.29
C CYS A 285 -11.22 11.34 -4.41
N ARG A 286 -12.21 11.40 -3.51
CA ARG A 286 -12.51 10.32 -2.57
C ARG A 286 -13.94 9.79 -2.73
N CYS A 287 -14.58 10.13 -3.82
CA CYS A 287 -15.90 9.64 -4.17
C CYS A 287 -15.83 8.19 -4.62
N SER A 288 -16.96 7.50 -4.61
CA SER A 288 -17.09 6.10 -5.00
C SER A 288 -18.29 5.89 -5.92
N THR A 289 -18.56 4.64 -6.26
CA THR A 289 -19.76 4.24 -7.00
C THR A 289 -20.41 3.04 -6.34
N ALA A 290 -21.67 2.80 -6.66
CA ALA A 290 -22.42 1.62 -6.26
C ALA A 290 -23.17 1.03 -7.46
N ALA A 291 -23.29 -0.30 -7.52
CA ALA A 291 -24.14 -0.95 -8.50
C ALA A 291 -25.58 -0.47 -8.33
N TYR A 292 -26.29 -0.23 -9.42
CA TYR A 292 -27.66 0.24 -9.38
C TYR A 292 -28.55 -0.50 -10.39
N GLU A 293 -29.76 -0.81 -9.96
CA GLU A 293 -30.84 -1.34 -10.78
C GLU A 293 -32.16 -0.74 -10.32
N ASP A 294 -32.97 -0.26 -11.24
CA ASP A 294 -34.31 0.26 -10.96
C ASP A 294 -35.32 -0.91 -10.94
N SER A 295 -35.37 -1.63 -9.83
CA SER A 295 -36.29 -2.75 -9.64
C SER A 295 -36.68 -2.93 -8.16
N GLU A 296 -37.94 -3.34 -7.91
CA GLU A 296 -38.40 -3.70 -6.57
C GLU A 296 -37.56 -4.83 -5.95
N GLU A 297 -37.04 -5.71 -6.80
CA GLU A 297 -36.17 -6.79 -6.38
C GLU A 297 -34.83 -6.27 -5.85
N TYR A 298 -34.24 -5.27 -6.49
CA TYR A 298 -33.03 -4.63 -6.06
C TYR A 298 -33.20 -3.94 -4.69
N GLU A 299 -34.29 -3.20 -4.51
CA GLU A 299 -34.62 -2.57 -3.21
C GLU A 299 -34.83 -3.62 -2.10
N ALA A 300 -35.52 -4.71 -2.41
CA ALA A 300 -35.72 -5.81 -1.45
C ALA A 300 -34.39 -6.50 -1.09
N TRP A 301 -33.49 -6.67 -2.07
CA TRP A 301 -32.13 -7.18 -1.83
C TRP A 301 -31.30 -6.25 -0.96
N LEU A 302 -31.33 -4.93 -1.19
CA LEU A 302 -30.63 -3.96 -0.33
C LEU A 302 -31.16 -3.97 1.10
N ASP A 303 -32.48 -4.04 1.26
CA ASP A 303 -33.14 -4.18 2.56
C ASP A 303 -32.67 -5.46 3.29
N TYR A 304 -32.52 -6.56 2.55
CA TYR A 304 -32.02 -7.81 3.10
C TYR A 304 -30.56 -7.70 3.54
N LEU A 305 -29.70 -7.06 2.74
CA LEU A 305 -28.30 -6.78 3.10
C LEU A 305 -28.19 -5.87 4.33
N ASN A 306 -29.04 -4.84 4.41
CA ASN A 306 -29.08 -3.91 5.55
C ASN A 306 -29.45 -4.61 6.87
N LYS A 307 -30.25 -5.66 6.80
CA LYS A 307 -30.60 -6.53 7.94
C LYS A 307 -29.53 -7.58 8.28
N GLY A 308 -28.35 -7.50 7.65
CA GLY A 308 -27.22 -8.40 7.89
C GLY A 308 -27.22 -9.67 7.05
N GLY A 309 -28.12 -9.81 6.07
CA GLY A 309 -28.13 -10.89 5.10
C GLY A 309 -26.95 -10.85 4.11
N SER A 310 -26.76 -11.90 3.34
CA SER A 310 -25.77 -11.95 2.26
C SER A 310 -26.42 -12.18 0.90
N THR A 311 -25.76 -11.77 -0.16
CA THR A 311 -26.20 -12.00 -1.53
C THR A 311 -26.28 -13.50 -1.86
N GLU A 312 -25.42 -14.33 -1.29
CA GLU A 312 -25.47 -15.77 -1.46
C GLU A 312 -26.77 -16.36 -0.86
N GLU A 313 -27.11 -15.95 0.36
CA GLU A 313 -28.35 -16.34 1.03
C GLU A 313 -29.57 -15.82 0.26
N TRP A 314 -29.56 -14.57 -0.20
CA TRP A 314 -30.59 -14.01 -1.06
C TRP A 314 -30.84 -14.84 -2.30
N ASN A 315 -29.77 -15.18 -3.04
CA ASN A 315 -29.85 -16.00 -4.24
C ASN A 315 -30.36 -17.43 -3.96
N GLN A 316 -30.03 -18.00 -2.80
CA GLN A 316 -30.58 -19.30 -2.38
C GLN A 316 -32.07 -19.24 -2.06
N LEU A 317 -32.54 -18.15 -1.42
CA LEU A 317 -33.97 -17.91 -1.15
C LEU A 317 -34.75 -17.80 -2.46
N LYS A 318 -34.24 -17.08 -3.44
CA LYS A 318 -34.83 -16.98 -4.79
C LYS A 318 -34.95 -18.33 -5.48
N LYS A 319 -33.90 -19.16 -5.47
CA LYS A 319 -33.92 -20.49 -6.07
C LYS A 319 -34.93 -21.45 -5.46
N LYS A 320 -35.28 -21.26 -4.19
CA LYS A 320 -36.24 -22.10 -3.44
C LYS A 320 -37.69 -21.65 -3.60
N GLY A 321 -37.97 -20.65 -4.45
CA GLY A 321 -39.35 -20.18 -4.72
C GLY A 321 -40.13 -19.67 -3.51
N LYS A 322 -39.45 -19.29 -2.42
CA LYS A 322 -40.09 -18.72 -1.23
C LYS A 322 -40.16 -17.21 -1.38
N PRO A 323 -41.34 -16.57 -1.19
CA PRO A 323 -41.41 -15.11 -1.04
C PRO A 323 -40.54 -14.72 0.16
N VAL A 324 -39.70 -13.73 -0.03
CA VAL A 324 -38.85 -13.18 1.04
C VAL A 324 -39.77 -12.43 1.99
N ALA A 325 -40.38 -13.13 2.92
CA ALA A 325 -41.19 -12.53 3.98
C ALA A 325 -40.26 -11.76 4.94
N LYS A 326 -40.68 -10.57 5.33
CA LYS A 326 -40.07 -9.79 6.42
C LYS A 326 -39.88 -10.73 7.62
N THR A 327 -38.63 -11.03 7.98
CA THR A 327 -38.35 -11.89 9.15
C THR A 327 -38.69 -11.15 10.41
N SER A 328 -39.69 -11.66 11.09
CA SER A 328 -40.02 -11.31 12.46
C SER A 328 -38.94 -11.77 13.43
N GLU A 329 -38.74 -10.97 14.48
CA GLU A 329 -37.92 -11.28 15.65
C GLU A 329 -38.27 -12.67 16.20
N SER A 330 -37.33 -13.64 16.15
CA SER A 330 -37.17 -14.69 17.16
C SER A 330 -35.98 -15.56 16.88
N GLY A 331 -35.02 -15.55 17.77
CA GLY A 331 -33.91 -16.48 17.75
C GLY A 331 -32.65 -15.95 18.40
N LYS A 332 -32.75 -15.29 19.56
CA LYS A 332 -31.55 -15.08 20.38
C LYS A 332 -30.98 -16.44 20.77
N ILE A 333 -29.74 -16.69 20.39
CA ILE A 333 -28.95 -17.84 20.83
C ILE A 333 -28.81 -17.70 22.35
N SER A 334 -29.40 -18.61 23.09
CA SER A 334 -29.26 -18.70 24.56
C SER A 334 -28.32 -19.83 24.91
N TYR A 335 -27.55 -19.65 25.96
CA TYR A 335 -26.67 -20.69 26.49
C TYR A 335 -27.14 -21.08 27.89
N ASN A 336 -27.47 -22.36 28.06
CA ASN A 336 -27.69 -22.97 29.37
C ASN A 336 -26.40 -23.59 29.84
N GLU A 337 -26.00 -23.31 31.08
CA GLU A 337 -24.72 -23.78 31.62
C GLU A 337 -24.60 -25.31 31.60
N ALA A 338 -23.55 -25.78 30.97
CA ALA A 338 -23.21 -27.19 30.92
C ALA A 338 -22.66 -27.66 32.26
N LYS A 339 -22.94 -28.91 32.62
CA LYS A 339 -22.42 -29.55 33.81
C LYS A 339 -21.10 -30.28 33.54
N ARG A 340 -20.78 -30.61 32.30
CA ARG A 340 -19.61 -31.36 31.86
C ARG A 340 -18.95 -30.67 30.65
N ILE A 341 -17.65 -30.75 30.54
CA ILE A 341 -16.85 -30.17 29.43
C ILE A 341 -17.37 -30.65 28.09
N LYS A 342 -17.71 -31.91 27.92
CA LYS A 342 -18.24 -32.49 26.69
C LYS A 342 -19.56 -31.79 26.25
N GLU A 343 -20.45 -31.53 27.19
CA GLU A 343 -21.71 -30.82 26.91
C GLU A 343 -21.43 -29.38 26.44
N ALA A 344 -20.48 -28.71 27.05
CA ALA A 344 -20.04 -27.38 26.63
C ALA A 344 -19.43 -27.38 25.20
N GLU A 345 -18.64 -28.41 24.86
CA GLU A 345 -18.08 -28.57 23.53
C GLU A 345 -19.17 -28.89 22.48
N ASP A 346 -20.11 -29.76 22.82
CA ASP A 346 -21.22 -30.15 21.93
C ASP A 346 -22.15 -28.97 21.64
N TYR A 347 -22.39 -28.09 22.61
CA TYR A 347 -23.13 -26.84 22.40
C TYR A 347 -22.40 -25.95 21.34
N ALA A 348 -21.11 -25.69 21.52
CA ALA A 348 -20.38 -24.84 20.59
C ALA A 348 -20.32 -25.46 19.18
N ARG A 349 -20.18 -26.79 19.05
CA ARG A 349 -20.26 -27.49 17.76
C ARG A 349 -21.66 -27.33 17.13
N GLY A 350 -22.71 -27.39 17.93
CA GLY A 350 -24.11 -27.19 17.46
C GLY A 350 -24.35 -25.78 16.89
N LEU A 351 -23.51 -24.79 17.22
CA LEU A 351 -23.54 -23.45 16.65
C LEU A 351 -22.78 -23.32 15.31
N GLY A 352 -22.30 -24.43 14.74
CA GLY A 352 -21.60 -24.44 13.45
C GLY A 352 -20.10 -24.15 13.54
N ILE A 353 -19.50 -24.21 14.71
CA ILE A 353 -18.06 -24.06 14.89
C ILE A 353 -17.33 -25.35 14.43
N GLY A 354 -16.34 -25.21 13.53
CA GLY A 354 -15.68 -26.34 12.89
C GLY A 354 -14.92 -27.26 13.84
N THR A 355 -14.08 -26.71 14.71
CA THR A 355 -13.30 -27.48 15.69
C THR A 355 -13.43 -26.86 17.07
N VAL A 356 -13.87 -27.65 18.06
CA VAL A 356 -14.05 -27.21 19.45
C VAL A 356 -13.29 -28.13 20.37
N SER A 357 -12.47 -27.57 21.29
CA SER A 357 -11.80 -28.34 22.35
C SER A 357 -11.56 -27.45 23.58
N PHE A 358 -12.19 -27.82 24.70
CA PHE A 358 -11.97 -27.20 26.00
C PHE A 358 -11.07 -28.05 26.91
N LYS A 359 -10.27 -28.94 26.32
CA LYS A 359 -9.34 -29.76 27.07
C LYS A 359 -8.39 -28.91 27.90
N GLY A 360 -8.32 -29.18 29.21
CA GLY A 360 -7.49 -28.41 30.14
C GLY A 360 -8.16 -27.15 30.71
N ALA A 361 -9.41 -26.85 30.34
CA ALA A 361 -10.24 -25.84 30.99
C ALA A 361 -11.10 -26.50 32.09
N ASP A 362 -11.42 -25.73 33.13
CA ASP A 362 -12.49 -26.07 34.07
C ASP A 362 -13.86 -25.76 33.45
N ILE A 363 -14.94 -26.30 34.05
CA ILE A 363 -16.31 -26.13 33.52
C ILE A 363 -16.79 -24.68 33.60
N ALA A 364 -16.35 -23.90 34.59
CA ALA A 364 -16.73 -22.51 34.73
C ALA A 364 -16.13 -21.67 33.58
N THR A 365 -14.87 -21.90 33.22
CA THR A 365 -14.19 -21.29 32.07
C THR A 365 -14.89 -21.67 30.76
N ALA A 366 -15.19 -22.96 30.54
CA ALA A 366 -15.89 -23.41 29.33
C ALA A 366 -17.28 -22.77 29.19
N ASN A 367 -18.02 -22.66 30.30
CA ASN A 367 -19.31 -21.98 30.35
C ASN A 367 -19.18 -20.47 30.04
N ALA A 368 -18.18 -19.79 30.60
CA ALA A 368 -17.93 -18.37 30.31
C ALA A 368 -17.58 -18.15 28.82
N MET A 369 -16.77 -19.03 28.23
CA MET A 369 -16.44 -18.99 26.80
C MET A 369 -17.68 -19.17 25.93
N ASN A 370 -18.56 -20.14 26.25
CA ASN A 370 -19.79 -20.35 25.50
C ASN A 370 -20.80 -19.19 25.64
N ARG A 371 -20.90 -18.57 26.81
CA ARG A 371 -21.69 -17.33 26.97
C ARG A 371 -21.17 -16.21 26.09
N ALA A 372 -19.87 -16.00 26.07
CA ALA A 372 -19.23 -15.02 25.20
C ALA A 372 -19.46 -15.34 23.71
N LEU A 373 -19.37 -16.62 23.32
CA LEU A 373 -19.64 -17.08 21.96
C LEU A 373 -21.11 -16.82 21.58
N ALA A 374 -22.07 -17.19 22.42
CA ALA A 374 -23.51 -16.95 22.18
C ALA A 374 -23.81 -15.45 22.00
N ASN A 375 -23.22 -14.60 22.85
CA ASN A 375 -23.37 -13.15 22.76
C ASN A 375 -22.77 -12.61 21.46
N ALA A 376 -21.56 -13.08 21.08
CA ALA A 376 -20.92 -12.68 19.84
C ALA A 376 -21.70 -13.11 18.60
N LEU A 377 -22.28 -14.32 18.61
CA LEU A 377 -23.10 -14.83 17.52
C LEU A 377 -24.50 -14.17 17.46
N ASN A 378 -25.03 -13.72 18.58
CA ASN A 378 -26.26 -12.88 18.59
C ASN A 378 -26.01 -11.52 17.97
N TYR A 379 -24.80 -10.96 18.15
CA TYR A 379 -24.39 -9.70 17.51
C TYR A 379 -23.99 -9.90 16.05
N CYS A 380 -23.29 -10.98 15.73
CA CYS A 380 -22.81 -11.31 14.39
C CYS A 380 -22.93 -12.81 14.09
N PRO A 381 -24.10 -13.31 13.63
CA PRO A 381 -24.34 -14.75 13.39
C PRO A 381 -23.35 -15.40 12.42
N LYS A 382 -22.83 -14.63 11.45
CA LYS A 382 -21.86 -15.11 10.45
C LYS A 382 -20.48 -15.46 11.04
N LEU A 383 -20.23 -15.06 12.28
CA LEU A 383 -18.98 -15.35 12.96
C LEU A 383 -18.76 -16.87 13.13
N ALA A 384 -19.84 -17.66 13.31
CA ALA A 384 -19.77 -19.11 13.44
C ALA A 384 -18.98 -19.76 12.27
N ASN A 385 -19.29 -19.38 11.04
CA ASN A 385 -18.64 -19.91 9.81
C ASN A 385 -17.19 -19.44 9.62
N LYS A 386 -16.73 -18.44 10.39
CA LYS A 386 -15.37 -17.90 10.34
C LYS A 386 -14.46 -18.49 11.42
N ILE A 387 -15.05 -19.01 12.50
CA ILE A 387 -14.29 -19.58 13.60
C ILE A 387 -13.88 -21.02 13.24
N LYS A 388 -12.62 -21.19 12.85
CA LYS A 388 -12.06 -22.51 12.53
C LYS A 388 -11.75 -23.34 13.77
N PHE A 389 -11.44 -22.69 14.87
CA PHE A 389 -11.13 -23.31 16.15
C PHE A 389 -11.68 -22.45 17.29
N PHE A 390 -12.35 -23.09 18.25
CA PHE A 390 -12.82 -22.49 19.50
C PHE A 390 -12.46 -23.37 20.68
N GLY A 391 -11.67 -22.86 21.63
CA GLY A 391 -11.21 -23.66 22.75
C GLY A 391 -9.96 -23.08 23.43
N THR A 392 -9.26 -23.94 24.18
CA THR A 392 -8.09 -23.54 24.96
C THR A 392 -6.88 -23.21 24.06
N THR A 393 -6.03 -22.29 24.52
CA THR A 393 -4.78 -21.92 23.84
C THR A 393 -3.85 -23.11 23.62
N GLN A 394 -3.83 -24.06 24.57
CA GLN A 394 -3.02 -25.26 24.47
C GLN A 394 -3.42 -26.14 23.29
N GLU A 395 -4.71 -26.39 23.11
CA GLU A 395 -5.23 -27.19 22.00
C GLU A 395 -5.11 -26.44 20.66
N LYS A 396 -5.32 -25.13 20.63
CA LYS A 396 -5.05 -24.28 19.47
C LYS A 396 -3.60 -24.41 19.00
N ASN A 397 -2.64 -24.32 19.94
CA ASN A 397 -1.22 -24.40 19.62
C ASN A 397 -0.83 -25.80 19.10
N LYS A 398 -1.47 -26.85 19.57
CA LYS A 398 -1.25 -28.22 19.08
C LYS A 398 -1.71 -28.39 17.63
N LEU A 399 -2.89 -27.88 17.28
CA LEU A 399 -3.40 -27.88 15.90
C LEU A 399 -2.51 -27.05 14.98
N PHE A 400 -2.13 -25.87 15.42
CA PHE A 400 -1.25 -24.98 14.66
C PHE A 400 0.12 -25.59 14.39
N LYS A 401 0.71 -26.32 15.37
CA LYS A 401 1.95 -27.09 15.17
C LYS A 401 1.78 -28.17 14.09
N ALA A 402 0.66 -28.86 14.07
CA ALA A 402 0.39 -29.90 13.08
C ALA A 402 0.29 -29.32 11.65
N ASP A 403 -0.38 -28.19 11.49
CA ASP A 403 -0.51 -27.54 10.20
C ASP A 403 0.82 -26.94 9.71
N LEU A 404 1.60 -26.33 10.61
CA LEU A 404 2.95 -25.86 10.30
C LEU A 404 3.87 -27.03 9.91
N ALA A 405 3.78 -28.18 10.56
CA ALA A 405 4.57 -29.33 10.21
C ALA A 405 4.27 -29.81 8.77
N LYS A 406 3.01 -29.83 8.36
CA LYS A 406 2.62 -30.13 6.95
C LYS A 406 3.19 -29.10 5.96
N TYR A 407 3.13 -27.82 6.30
CA TYR A 407 3.70 -26.75 5.47
C TYR A 407 5.21 -26.91 5.31
N TYR A 408 5.94 -27.13 6.41
CA TYR A 408 7.39 -27.36 6.37
C TYR A 408 7.77 -28.63 5.66
N ASP A 409 7.02 -29.72 5.77
CA ASP A 409 7.24 -30.96 5.02
C ASP A 409 7.23 -30.69 3.51
N LYS A 410 6.21 -30.00 3.01
CA LYS A 410 6.12 -29.62 1.59
C LYS A 410 7.30 -28.75 1.15
N SER A 411 7.68 -27.77 1.96
CA SER A 411 8.80 -26.86 1.67
C SER A 411 10.15 -27.58 1.69
N LEU A 412 10.37 -28.49 2.65
CA LEU A 412 11.60 -29.27 2.76
C LEU A 412 11.76 -30.26 1.61
N ARG A 413 10.69 -30.90 1.16
CA ARG A 413 10.70 -31.79 -0.03
C ARG A 413 11.09 -31.03 -1.31
N ALA A 414 10.61 -29.81 -1.47
CA ALA A 414 10.98 -28.97 -2.61
C ALA A 414 12.46 -28.55 -2.56
N LYS A 415 13.00 -28.26 -1.36
CA LYS A 415 14.36 -27.75 -1.18
C LYS A 415 15.43 -28.87 -1.15
N TYR A 416 15.09 -30.05 -0.64
CA TYR A 416 15.99 -31.17 -0.43
C TYR A 416 15.41 -32.48 -0.99
N PRO A 417 15.29 -32.67 -2.31
CA PRO A 417 14.49 -33.73 -2.95
C PRO A 417 15.04 -35.17 -2.75
N ARG A 418 16.19 -35.34 -2.12
CA ARG A 418 16.87 -36.66 -1.96
C ARG A 418 16.87 -37.19 -0.53
N GLN A 419 16.02 -36.68 0.36
CA GLN A 419 15.95 -37.14 1.76
C GLN A 419 14.87 -38.22 1.96
N SER A 420 14.95 -38.95 3.06
CA SER A 420 13.95 -39.97 3.41
C SER A 420 12.66 -39.35 3.99
N ASP A 421 11.54 -40.05 3.87
CA ASP A 421 10.25 -39.62 4.45
C ASP A 421 10.35 -39.42 5.98
N THR A 422 11.11 -40.26 6.66
CA THR A 422 11.40 -40.12 8.10
C THR A 422 12.15 -38.84 8.40
N TRP A 423 13.13 -38.47 7.58
CA TRP A 423 13.86 -37.22 7.73
C TRP A 423 12.93 -36.00 7.58
N TYR A 424 12.09 -35.98 6.55
CA TYR A 424 11.12 -34.86 6.35
C TYR A 424 10.18 -34.75 7.54
N ALA A 425 9.62 -35.87 8.02
CA ALA A 425 8.71 -35.90 9.16
C ALA A 425 9.35 -35.39 10.46
N GLN A 426 10.63 -35.69 10.68
CA GLN A 426 11.36 -35.21 11.85
C GLN A 426 11.70 -33.72 11.73
N GLN A 427 12.25 -33.27 10.61
CA GLN A 427 12.65 -31.89 10.43
C GLN A 427 11.44 -30.94 10.38
N SER A 428 10.35 -31.33 9.75
CA SER A 428 9.12 -30.53 9.71
C SER A 428 8.48 -30.36 11.09
N LYS A 429 8.42 -31.41 11.90
CA LYS A 429 7.97 -31.36 13.30
C LYS A 429 8.88 -30.50 14.18
N ARG A 430 10.20 -30.59 13.97
CA ARG A 430 11.19 -29.77 14.69
C ARG A 430 11.03 -28.29 14.33
N ALA A 431 10.94 -27.97 13.05
CA ALA A 431 10.72 -26.60 12.55
C ALA A 431 9.42 -26.00 13.09
N ALA A 432 8.32 -26.74 13.03
CA ALA A 432 7.02 -26.33 13.57
C ALA A 432 7.07 -26.08 15.09
N SER A 433 7.78 -26.91 15.83
CA SER A 433 7.93 -26.77 17.29
C SER A 433 8.78 -25.55 17.67
N ILE A 434 9.84 -25.25 16.91
CA ILE A 434 10.68 -24.08 17.10
C ILE A 434 9.87 -22.81 16.82
N THR A 435 9.09 -22.81 15.74
CA THR A 435 8.27 -21.65 15.34
C THR A 435 7.20 -21.32 16.38
N VAL A 436 6.49 -22.34 16.91
CA VAL A 436 5.45 -22.12 17.93
C VAL A 436 6.04 -21.80 19.31
N GLY A 437 7.23 -22.31 19.65
CA GLY A 437 7.88 -22.05 20.93
C GLY A 437 8.57 -20.68 21.04
N LYS A 438 8.90 -20.04 19.92
CA LYS A 438 9.66 -18.78 19.88
C LYS A 438 8.82 -17.52 19.66
N VAL A 439 7.53 -17.65 19.37
CA VAL A 439 6.72 -16.52 18.95
C VAL A 439 5.93 -15.95 20.12
N SER A 440 6.49 -14.94 20.78
CA SER A 440 5.68 -13.97 21.52
C SER A 440 4.82 -13.15 20.51
N PRO A 441 3.70 -12.55 20.90
CA PRO A 441 2.87 -11.72 19.99
C PRO A 441 3.65 -10.61 19.27
N ARG A 442 4.77 -10.13 19.80
CA ARG A 442 5.67 -9.17 19.15
C ARG A 442 6.45 -9.76 17.97
N ASN A 443 6.81 -11.02 18.03
CA ASN A 443 7.64 -11.67 16.98
C ASN A 443 6.79 -12.24 15.83
N TRP A 444 5.45 -12.25 15.95
CA TRP A 444 4.56 -12.66 14.86
C TRP A 444 4.63 -11.70 13.67
N ALA A 445 4.76 -10.41 13.91
CA ALA A 445 4.91 -9.40 12.86
C ALA A 445 6.24 -9.56 12.10
N GLU A 446 7.35 -9.89 12.80
CA GLU A 446 8.66 -10.09 12.18
C GLU A 446 8.77 -11.42 11.43
N ALA A 447 8.13 -12.49 11.90
CA ALA A 447 8.13 -13.79 11.23
C ALA A 447 7.25 -13.82 9.97
N TYR A 448 6.25 -12.94 9.87
CA TYR A 448 5.37 -12.81 8.69
C TYR A 448 5.93 -11.87 7.62
N ASN A 449 6.89 -11.01 7.96
CA ASN A 449 7.55 -10.06 7.04
C ASN A 449 8.77 -10.64 6.34
N GLY A 450 8.82 -11.94 6.15
CA GLY A 450 9.72 -12.62 5.22
C GLY A 450 11.20 -12.26 5.38
N LYS A 451 11.92 -12.96 6.24
CA LYS A 451 13.33 -13.27 6.00
C LYS A 451 13.50 -14.72 5.65
#